data_9c90a17c493070db36a954bc2deeeee2
#
_entry.id   9c90a17c493070db36a954bc2deeeee2
#
_cell.length_a   1.000
_cell.length_b   1.000
_cell.length_c   1.000
_cell.angle_alpha   90.00
_cell.angle_beta   90.00
_cell.angle_gamma   90.00
#
_symmetry.space_group_name_H-M   'P 1'
#
loop_
_entity.id
_entity.type
_entity.pdbx_description
1 polymer ?
#
loop_
_entity_poly.entity_id
_entity_poly.type
_entity_poly.pdbx_seq_one_letter_code
_entity_poly.pdbx_strand_id
1 'polypeptide(L)'
;FQVWTDLCFGITGYIYFTYANDPNTTGDFTYTETVCNKRGEPTDKKYFEGCKRVNEEVHKFAPVYRSFVWKGVLVSYGDEGSTDAGLAALGKYALPTADFLKFYQSSSDAVYGVYRAADGSDALAVVNYTDPCLGLENTVRLIFDGADSVLMFRKGAWEYCRAAEGMFEVTLGCGEGVFLIPYRS
;
A
#
# COMPACT_ATOMS: atom_id res chain seq x y z
N PHE A 1 -6.27 -2.78 2.85
CA PHE A 1 -5.42 -2.04 3.78
C PHE A 1 -4.14 -2.82 4.09
N GLN A 2 -4.20 -3.89 4.90
CA GLN A 2 -3.02 -4.59 5.43
C GLN A 2 -2.00 -4.98 4.35
N VAL A 3 -2.41 -5.62 3.27
CA VAL A 3 -1.49 -6.06 2.20
C VAL A 3 -0.74 -4.88 1.56
N TRP A 4 -1.40 -3.76 1.29
CA TRP A 4 -0.75 -2.57 0.75
C TRP A 4 0.19 -1.90 1.77
N THR A 5 -0.18 -1.92 3.06
CA THR A 5 0.71 -1.49 4.14
C THR A 5 1.97 -2.35 4.17
N ASP A 6 1.81 -3.66 4.18
CA ASP A 6 2.94 -4.60 4.19
C ASP A 6 3.83 -4.44 2.95
N LEU A 7 3.23 -4.18 1.77
CA LEU A 7 3.98 -3.86 0.56
C LEU A 7 4.81 -2.57 0.70
N CYS A 8 4.38 -1.57 1.45
CA CYS A 8 5.21 -0.40 1.76
C CYS A 8 6.44 -0.75 2.61
N PHE A 9 6.44 -1.88 3.31
CA PHE A 9 7.56 -2.39 4.11
C PHE A 9 8.41 -3.44 3.40
N GLY A 10 8.23 -3.64 2.10
CA GLY A 10 9.10 -4.49 1.29
C GLY A 10 8.89 -5.98 1.46
N ILE A 11 7.70 -6.41 1.83
CA ILE A 11 7.41 -7.85 1.94
C ILE A 11 7.55 -8.54 0.59
N THR A 12 7.99 -9.78 0.61
CA THR A 12 8.11 -10.65 -0.57
C THR A 12 7.01 -11.71 -0.66
N GLY A 13 6.17 -11.79 0.36
CA GLY A 13 5.02 -12.68 0.44
C GLY A 13 4.23 -12.44 1.70
N TYR A 14 2.98 -12.87 1.73
CA TYR A 14 2.10 -12.78 2.89
C TYR A 14 1.23 -14.04 3.02
N ILE A 15 0.79 -14.31 4.22
CA ILE A 15 -0.05 -15.46 4.56
C ILE A 15 -1.21 -14.97 5.42
N TYR A 16 -2.44 -15.35 5.05
CA TYR A 16 -3.60 -15.08 5.90
C TYR A 16 -3.62 -16.03 7.10
N PHE A 17 -3.56 -15.50 8.29
CA PHE A 17 -3.74 -16.25 9.52
C PHE A 17 -5.08 -15.87 10.19
N THR A 18 -6.05 -16.75 10.24
CA THR A 18 -6.09 -18.10 9.68
C THR A 18 -6.96 -18.12 8.43
N TYR A 19 -6.49 -18.81 7.37
CA TYR A 19 -7.25 -18.92 6.14
C TYR A 19 -8.56 -19.71 6.35
N ALA A 20 -8.50 -20.78 7.11
CA ALA A 20 -9.67 -21.58 7.45
C ALA A 20 -9.70 -21.89 8.94
N ASN A 21 -10.89 -21.83 9.55
CA ASN A 21 -11.11 -22.19 10.95
C ASN A 21 -11.70 -23.59 11.07
N ASP A 22 -11.27 -24.30 12.11
CA ASP A 22 -11.93 -25.48 12.63
C ASP A 22 -12.89 -25.07 13.78
N PRO A 23 -14.22 -25.03 13.56
CA PRO A 23 -15.16 -24.73 14.63
C PRO A 23 -15.16 -25.77 15.77
N ASN A 24 -14.43 -26.90 15.61
CA ASN A 24 -14.29 -27.92 16.64
C ASN A 24 -12.95 -27.83 17.41
N THR A 25 -12.14 -26.81 17.18
CA THR A 25 -10.99 -26.55 18.06
C THR A 25 -11.53 -26.09 19.41
N THR A 26 -11.51 -27.00 20.38
CA THR A 26 -11.76 -26.74 21.79
C THR A 26 -10.55 -26.02 22.36
N GLY A 27 -10.58 -24.72 22.42
CA GLY A 27 -9.56 -23.87 23.02
C GLY A 27 -10.15 -22.49 23.30
N ASP A 28 -9.50 -21.72 24.15
CA ASP A 28 -9.95 -20.38 24.55
C ASP A 28 -9.97 -19.34 23.41
N PHE A 29 -9.61 -19.75 22.19
CA PHE A 29 -9.61 -18.91 21.00
C PHE A 29 -10.53 -19.49 19.94
N THR A 30 -11.72 -18.92 19.80
CA THR A 30 -12.59 -19.14 18.64
C THR A 30 -12.32 -18.04 17.61
N TYR A 31 -11.65 -18.39 16.53
CA TYR A 31 -11.56 -17.49 15.36
C TYR A 31 -12.88 -17.56 14.60
N THR A 32 -13.73 -16.57 14.77
CA THR A 32 -15.03 -16.51 14.09
C THR A 32 -14.94 -15.93 12.69
N GLU A 33 -13.87 -15.18 12.40
CA GLU A 33 -13.67 -14.46 11.15
C GLU A 33 -12.48 -15.03 10.37
N THR A 34 -12.75 -16.05 9.57
CA THR A 34 -11.77 -16.68 8.68
C THR A 34 -12.20 -16.48 7.23
N VAL A 35 -11.25 -16.60 6.29
CA VAL A 35 -11.56 -16.46 4.86
C VAL A 35 -12.51 -17.57 4.38
N CYS A 36 -12.25 -18.81 4.81
CA CYS A 36 -13.03 -20.00 4.48
C CYS A 36 -13.31 -20.87 5.70
N ASN A 37 -14.35 -21.70 5.61
CA ASN A 37 -14.55 -22.82 6.53
C ASN A 37 -13.66 -24.02 6.14
N LYS A 38 -13.71 -25.11 6.92
CA LYS A 38 -12.97 -26.36 6.63
C LYS A 38 -13.25 -26.99 5.27
N ARG A 39 -14.40 -26.71 4.68
CA ARG A 39 -14.79 -27.24 3.37
C ARG A 39 -14.31 -26.35 2.22
N GLY A 40 -13.60 -25.24 2.51
CA GLY A 40 -13.19 -24.26 1.52
C GLY A 40 -14.32 -23.31 1.09
N GLU A 41 -15.45 -23.33 1.79
CA GLU A 41 -16.57 -22.43 1.51
C GLU A 41 -16.32 -21.07 2.22
N PRO A 42 -16.58 -19.92 1.57
CA PRO A 42 -16.44 -18.61 2.21
C PRO A 42 -17.24 -18.51 3.50
N THR A 43 -16.62 -18.08 4.59
CA THR A 43 -17.33 -17.80 5.86
C THR A 43 -18.10 -16.50 5.80
N ASP A 44 -17.53 -15.49 5.15
CA ASP A 44 -18.18 -14.24 4.76
C ASP A 44 -17.85 -13.95 3.30
N LYS A 45 -18.87 -13.79 2.47
CA LYS A 45 -18.68 -13.56 1.03
C LYS A 45 -17.92 -12.25 0.74
N LYS A 46 -18.22 -11.18 1.48
CA LYS A 46 -17.58 -9.88 1.29
C LYS A 46 -16.09 -9.96 1.63
N TYR A 47 -15.76 -10.63 2.72
CA TYR A 47 -14.39 -10.82 3.18
C TYR A 47 -13.60 -11.70 2.20
N PHE A 48 -14.16 -12.82 1.78
CA PHE A 48 -13.56 -13.71 0.79
C PHE A 48 -13.27 -13.00 -0.55
N GLU A 49 -14.24 -12.28 -1.08
CA GLU A 49 -14.08 -11.54 -2.34
C GLU A 49 -13.06 -10.39 -2.19
N GLY A 50 -12.97 -9.78 -1.01
CA GLY A 50 -11.94 -8.79 -0.69
C GLY A 50 -10.53 -9.38 -0.77
N CYS A 51 -10.30 -10.52 -0.11
CA CYS A 51 -9.02 -11.24 -0.15
C CYS A 51 -8.67 -11.70 -1.57
N LYS A 52 -9.64 -12.27 -2.28
CA LYS A 52 -9.47 -12.71 -3.68
C LYS A 52 -9.04 -11.55 -4.58
N ARG A 53 -9.73 -10.42 -4.52
CA ARG A 53 -9.41 -9.23 -5.31
C ARG A 53 -8.00 -8.74 -5.04
N VAL A 54 -7.60 -8.61 -3.77
CA VAL A 54 -6.24 -8.16 -3.41
C VAL A 54 -5.19 -9.14 -3.91
N ASN A 55 -5.43 -10.44 -3.80
CA ASN A 55 -4.52 -11.45 -4.35
C ASN A 55 -4.37 -11.33 -5.87
N GLU A 56 -5.46 -11.14 -6.59
CA GLU A 56 -5.44 -10.93 -8.04
C GLU A 56 -4.69 -9.65 -8.42
N GLU A 57 -4.86 -8.56 -7.68
CA GLU A 57 -4.09 -7.33 -7.87
C GLU A 57 -2.60 -7.56 -7.67
N VAL A 58 -2.20 -8.18 -6.54
CA VAL A 58 -0.79 -8.46 -6.25
C VAL A 58 -0.17 -9.37 -7.30
N HIS A 59 -0.87 -10.42 -7.75
CA HIS A 59 -0.37 -11.31 -8.82
C HIS A 59 -0.08 -10.57 -10.12
N LYS A 60 -0.86 -9.56 -10.46
CA LYS A 60 -0.69 -8.79 -11.70
C LYS A 60 0.55 -7.92 -11.70
N PHE A 61 0.93 -7.33 -10.56
CA PHE A 61 2.09 -6.46 -10.51
C PHE A 61 3.34 -7.06 -9.85
N ALA A 62 3.21 -8.20 -9.20
CA ALA A 62 4.32 -8.88 -8.52
C ALA A 62 5.57 -9.08 -9.39
N PRO A 63 5.49 -9.42 -10.71
CA PRO A 63 6.67 -9.53 -11.55
C PRO A 63 7.47 -8.21 -11.63
N VAL A 64 6.77 -7.07 -11.72
CA VAL A 64 7.40 -5.74 -11.74
C VAL A 64 7.91 -5.37 -10.35
N TYR A 65 7.08 -5.51 -9.32
CA TYR A 65 7.43 -5.22 -7.93
C TYR A 65 8.70 -5.95 -7.49
N ARG A 66 8.85 -7.23 -7.84
CA ARG A 66 10.01 -8.06 -7.49
C ARG A 66 11.31 -7.66 -8.17
N SER A 67 11.28 -6.81 -9.19
CA SER A 67 12.49 -6.24 -9.79
C SER A 67 13.06 -5.07 -8.98
N PHE A 68 12.33 -4.58 -8.00
CA PHE A 68 12.74 -3.50 -7.12
C PHE A 68 13.19 -4.02 -5.75
N VAL A 69 14.16 -3.36 -5.17
CA VAL A 69 14.69 -3.61 -3.81
C VAL A 69 14.20 -2.50 -2.89
N TRP A 70 13.58 -2.89 -1.80
CA TRP A 70 13.12 -1.98 -0.76
C TRP A 70 14.29 -1.23 -0.09
N LYS A 71 14.12 0.07 0.16
CA LYS A 71 15.13 0.97 0.74
C LYS A 71 14.72 1.55 2.08
N GLY A 72 13.44 1.57 2.38
CA GLY A 72 12.90 2.13 3.61
C GLY A 72 11.51 2.70 3.41
N VAL A 73 11.02 3.44 4.38
CA VAL A 73 9.70 4.08 4.36
C VAL A 73 9.82 5.58 4.58
N LEU A 74 8.88 6.32 3.99
CA LEU A 74 8.55 7.70 4.36
C LEU A 74 7.14 7.69 4.96
N VAL A 75 6.83 8.69 5.77
CA VAL A 75 5.49 8.90 6.31
C VAL A 75 5.09 10.35 6.12
N SER A 76 3.82 10.57 5.86
CA SER A 76 3.22 11.91 5.93
C SER A 76 1.95 11.89 6.76
N TYR A 77 1.65 13.02 7.33
CA TYR A 77 0.47 13.24 8.18
C TYR A 77 -0.37 14.33 7.54
N GLY A 78 -1.67 14.30 7.78
CA GLY A 78 -2.54 15.42 7.44
C GLY A 78 -2.19 16.68 8.26
N ASP A 79 -2.85 17.78 7.96
CA ASP A 79 -2.58 19.09 8.59
C ASP A 79 -2.74 19.06 10.12
N GLU A 80 -3.58 18.17 10.64
CA GLU A 80 -3.80 18.00 12.09
C GLU A 80 -2.78 17.06 12.76
N GLY A 81 -1.85 16.51 11.99
CA GLY A 81 -0.92 15.46 12.43
C GLY A 81 -1.58 14.08 12.53
N SER A 82 -0.77 13.07 12.89
CA SER A 82 -1.27 11.69 13.02
C SER A 82 -1.97 11.46 14.35
N THR A 83 -3.15 10.84 14.31
CA THR A 83 -3.85 10.30 15.48
C THR A 83 -3.42 8.86 15.80
N ASP A 84 -2.71 8.19 14.88
CA ASP A 84 -2.17 6.85 15.06
C ASP A 84 -0.82 6.86 15.77
N ALA A 85 -0.78 6.36 17.01
CA ALA A 85 0.44 6.34 17.81
C ALA A 85 1.54 5.45 17.20
N GLY A 86 1.17 4.39 16.48
CA GLY A 86 2.10 3.50 15.79
C GLY A 86 2.77 4.22 14.62
N LEU A 87 2.01 4.94 13.83
CA LEU A 87 2.53 5.72 12.72
C LEU A 87 3.42 6.87 13.22
N ALA A 88 3.03 7.56 14.29
CA ALA A 88 3.86 8.59 14.91
C ALA A 88 5.18 8.03 15.45
N ALA A 89 5.16 6.82 16.01
CA ALA A 89 6.37 6.12 16.45
C ALA A 89 7.25 5.68 15.27
N LEU A 90 6.65 5.23 14.17
CA LEU A 90 7.34 4.85 12.95
C LEU A 90 8.11 6.03 12.33
N GLY A 91 7.60 7.25 12.45
CA GLY A 91 8.27 8.46 11.94
C GLY A 91 9.72 8.62 12.40
N LYS A 92 10.08 8.07 13.57
CA LYS A 92 11.46 8.08 14.08
C LYS A 92 12.42 7.16 13.29
N TYR A 93 11.88 6.16 12.58
CA TYR A 93 12.61 5.17 11.80
C TYR A 93 12.43 5.39 10.30
N ALA A 94 11.58 6.33 9.90
CA ALA A 94 11.38 6.69 8.51
C ALA A 94 12.65 7.30 7.92
N LEU A 95 12.81 7.15 6.62
CA LEU A 95 13.84 7.87 5.88
C LEU A 95 13.59 9.38 6.01
N PRO A 96 14.64 10.21 6.11
CA PRO A 96 14.45 11.66 6.10
C PRO A 96 13.99 12.17 4.72
N THR A 97 14.46 11.53 3.65
CA THR A 97 14.16 11.87 2.25
C THR A 97 14.34 10.66 1.36
N ALA A 98 13.87 10.78 0.11
CA ALA A 98 14.24 9.90 -1.00
C ALA A 98 14.75 10.77 -2.15
N ASP A 99 15.95 10.49 -2.69
CA ASP A 99 16.67 11.37 -3.63
C ASP A 99 15.86 11.72 -4.89
N PHE A 100 14.97 10.82 -5.32
CA PHE A 100 14.12 11.01 -6.50
C PHE A 100 12.82 11.76 -6.20
N LEU A 101 12.58 12.15 -4.94
CA LEU A 101 11.33 12.76 -4.48
C LEU A 101 11.60 14.13 -3.87
N LYS A 102 11.25 15.21 -4.60
CA LYS A 102 11.43 16.60 -4.13
C LYS A 102 10.37 17.03 -3.12
N PHE A 103 9.18 16.47 -3.24
CA PHE A 103 8.05 16.83 -2.38
C PHE A 103 7.09 15.65 -2.25
N TYR A 104 6.56 15.46 -1.06
CA TYR A 104 5.46 14.54 -0.79
C TYR A 104 4.60 15.09 0.35
N GLN A 105 3.30 14.97 0.19
CA GLN A 105 2.29 15.40 1.15
C GLN A 105 1.03 14.54 0.97
N SER A 106 0.27 14.41 2.04
CA SER A 106 -1.05 13.77 2.02
C SER A 106 -2.05 14.57 2.83
N SER A 107 -3.33 14.47 2.49
CA SER A 107 -4.41 15.13 3.26
C SER A 107 -4.69 14.43 4.59
N SER A 108 -4.24 13.19 4.75
CA SER A 108 -4.35 12.37 5.96
C SER A 108 -3.13 11.46 6.06
N ASP A 109 -3.09 10.56 7.03
CA ASP A 109 -1.97 9.65 7.25
C ASP A 109 -1.68 8.77 6.02
N ALA A 110 -0.43 8.76 5.58
CA ALA A 110 0.06 7.92 4.49
C ALA A 110 1.43 7.33 4.78
N VAL A 111 1.66 6.12 4.29
CA VAL A 111 2.95 5.42 4.31
C VAL A 111 3.43 5.22 2.88
N TYR A 112 4.72 5.48 2.66
CA TYR A 112 5.38 5.36 1.37
C TYR A 112 6.53 4.37 1.48
N GLY A 113 6.47 3.25 0.77
CA GLY A 113 7.60 2.33 0.61
C GLY A 113 8.51 2.81 -0.52
N VAL A 114 9.77 3.02 -0.24
CA VAL A 114 10.78 3.49 -1.19
C VAL A 114 11.51 2.30 -1.78
N TYR A 115 11.66 2.27 -3.09
CA TYR A 115 12.24 1.17 -3.85
C TYR A 115 13.21 1.64 -4.92
N ARG A 116 14.19 0.78 -5.25
CA ARG A 116 15.11 0.99 -6.38
C ARG A 116 15.41 -0.32 -7.10
N ALA A 117 15.32 -0.32 -8.41
CA ALA A 117 15.71 -1.44 -9.25
C ALA A 117 17.22 -1.47 -9.53
N ALA A 118 17.72 -2.58 -10.04
CA ALA A 118 19.15 -2.75 -10.38
C ALA A 118 19.61 -1.82 -11.50
N ASP A 119 18.74 -1.39 -12.39
CA ASP A 119 19.03 -0.43 -13.46
C ASP A 119 19.03 1.04 -12.99
N GLY A 120 18.76 1.27 -11.71
CA GLY A 120 18.69 2.60 -11.11
C GLY A 120 17.31 3.23 -11.13
N SER A 121 16.30 2.58 -11.73
CA SER A 121 14.90 3.06 -11.69
C SER A 121 14.39 3.08 -10.26
N ASP A 122 13.68 4.15 -9.90
CA ASP A 122 13.05 4.31 -8.59
C ASP A 122 11.58 3.97 -8.65
N ALA A 123 11.02 3.56 -7.50
CA ALA A 123 9.59 3.35 -7.36
C ALA A 123 9.12 3.68 -5.94
N LEU A 124 7.81 3.93 -5.83
CA LEU A 124 7.15 4.26 -4.58
C LEU A 124 5.88 3.41 -4.44
N ALA A 125 5.75 2.63 -3.37
CA ALA A 125 4.46 2.08 -2.95
C ALA A 125 3.82 3.09 -2.00
N VAL A 126 2.57 3.44 -2.20
CA VAL A 126 1.85 4.39 -1.35
C VAL A 126 0.57 3.76 -0.86
N VAL A 127 0.26 3.92 0.43
CA VAL A 127 -1.00 3.46 1.01
C VAL A 127 -1.68 4.58 1.79
N ASN A 128 -3.01 4.69 1.63
CA ASN A 128 -3.84 5.46 2.53
C ASN A 128 -3.86 4.74 3.89
N TYR A 129 -3.18 5.31 4.89
CA TYR A 129 -2.99 4.71 6.21
C TYR A 129 -4.02 5.20 7.25
N THR A 130 -5.10 5.80 6.81
CA THR A 130 -6.20 6.13 7.71
C THR A 130 -6.94 4.87 8.16
N ASP A 131 -7.55 4.93 9.35
CA ASP A 131 -8.37 3.82 9.86
C ASP A 131 -9.43 3.41 8.81
N PRO A 132 -9.40 2.17 8.31
CA PRO A 132 -10.36 1.72 7.31
C PRO A 132 -11.81 1.79 7.75
N CYS A 133 -12.09 1.80 9.06
CA CYS A 133 -13.44 1.92 9.60
C CYS A 133 -14.03 3.32 9.41
N LEU A 134 -13.19 4.33 9.22
CA LEU A 134 -13.63 5.71 8.99
C LEU A 134 -14.07 5.97 7.55
N GLY A 135 -13.66 5.13 6.60
CA GLY A 135 -14.03 5.26 5.19
C GLY A 135 -13.48 6.52 4.50
N LEU A 136 -12.39 7.10 5.02
CA LEU A 136 -11.83 8.35 4.55
C LEU A 136 -10.97 8.17 3.30
N GLU A 137 -11.10 9.12 2.37
CA GLU A 137 -10.18 9.26 1.25
C GLU A 137 -8.95 10.06 1.67
N ASN A 138 -7.84 9.83 0.96
CA ASN A 138 -6.58 10.53 1.19
C ASN A 138 -5.99 11.00 -0.15
N THR A 139 -5.82 12.30 -0.30
CA THR A 139 -5.19 12.89 -1.49
C THR A 139 -3.69 13.04 -1.25
N VAL A 140 -2.92 12.33 -2.07
CA VAL A 140 -1.45 12.31 -2.04
C VAL A 140 -0.92 13.18 -3.18
N ARG A 141 0.04 14.06 -2.87
CA ARG A 141 0.72 14.97 -3.80
C ARG A 141 2.21 14.69 -3.79
N LEU A 142 2.79 14.52 -4.97
CA LEU A 142 4.19 14.15 -5.16
C LEU A 142 4.83 15.01 -6.25
N ILE A 143 6.09 15.43 -6.02
CA ILE A 143 6.95 16.01 -7.04
C ILE A 143 8.20 15.14 -7.14
N PHE A 144 8.37 14.49 -8.27
CA PHE A 144 9.54 13.66 -8.54
C PHE A 144 10.67 14.48 -9.14
N ASP A 145 11.92 14.17 -8.76
CA ASP A 145 13.07 14.84 -9.35
C ASP A 145 13.35 14.34 -10.76
N GLY A 146 13.18 15.25 -11.71
CA GLY A 146 13.49 14.98 -13.09
C GLY A 146 12.51 14.04 -13.81
N ALA A 147 11.37 13.71 -13.23
CA ALA A 147 10.30 12.98 -13.90
C ALA A 147 9.08 13.87 -14.09
N ASP A 148 8.45 13.76 -15.26
CA ASP A 148 7.22 14.46 -15.63
C ASP A 148 6.03 13.50 -15.78
N SER A 149 6.29 12.24 -15.62
CA SER A 149 5.34 11.16 -15.85
C SER A 149 5.52 10.03 -14.86
N VAL A 150 4.46 9.30 -14.60
CA VAL A 150 4.42 8.18 -13.67
C VAL A 150 3.68 7.01 -14.32
N LEU A 151 4.29 5.83 -14.28
CA LEU A 151 3.57 4.59 -14.53
C LEU A 151 2.99 4.12 -13.19
N MET A 152 1.68 4.16 -13.07
CA MET A 152 0.94 3.82 -11.85
C MET A 152 0.25 2.47 -11.98
N PHE A 153 0.48 1.58 -11.01
CA PHE A 153 -0.36 0.41 -10.80
C PHE A 153 -1.44 0.72 -9.77
N ARG A 154 -2.69 0.58 -10.18
CA ARG A 154 -3.86 0.86 -9.35
C ARG A 154 -5.01 -0.08 -9.70
N LYS A 155 -5.71 -0.63 -8.69
CA LYS A 155 -6.92 -1.49 -8.88
C LYS A 155 -6.74 -2.60 -9.93
N GLY A 156 -5.55 -3.20 -9.96
CA GLY A 156 -5.25 -4.30 -10.88
C GLY A 156 -4.91 -3.89 -12.32
N ALA A 157 -4.67 -2.62 -12.60
CA ALA A 157 -4.29 -2.10 -13.91
C ALA A 157 -3.08 -1.16 -13.83
N TRP A 158 -2.33 -1.08 -14.93
CA TRP A 158 -1.29 -0.09 -15.14
C TRP A 158 -1.86 1.10 -15.89
N GLU A 159 -1.56 2.29 -15.40
CA GLU A 159 -1.99 3.56 -15.98
C GLU A 159 -0.79 4.48 -16.17
N TYR A 160 -0.75 5.16 -17.31
CA TYR A 160 0.21 6.21 -17.58
C TYR A 160 -0.38 7.57 -17.18
N CYS A 161 0.30 8.25 -16.25
CA CYS A 161 -0.16 9.54 -15.74
C CYS A 161 0.92 10.60 -15.96
N ARG A 162 0.53 11.78 -16.47
CA ARG A 162 1.39 12.96 -16.51
C ARG A 162 1.21 13.79 -15.26
N ALA A 163 2.31 14.34 -14.75
CA ALA A 163 2.26 15.36 -13.73
C ALA A 163 1.66 16.65 -14.29
N ALA A 164 0.71 17.25 -13.57
CA ALA A 164 0.18 18.58 -13.90
C ALA A 164 1.07 19.62 -13.23
N GLU A 165 1.63 20.55 -14.02
CA GLU A 165 2.56 21.59 -13.52
C GLU A 165 3.72 21.03 -12.67
N GLY A 166 4.19 19.81 -13.00
CA GLY A 166 5.26 19.11 -12.27
C GLY A 166 4.80 18.38 -11.01
N MET A 167 3.52 18.42 -10.67
CA MET A 167 2.95 17.73 -9.52
C MET A 167 2.08 16.55 -9.99
N PHE A 168 2.33 15.39 -9.40
CA PHE A 168 1.47 14.22 -9.49
C PHE A 168 0.51 14.21 -8.28
N GLU A 169 -0.78 14.07 -8.54
CA GLU A 169 -1.80 13.97 -7.50
C GLU A 169 -2.64 12.71 -7.71
N VAL A 170 -2.90 11.99 -6.62
CA VAL A 170 -3.78 10.82 -6.61
C VAL A 170 -4.61 10.79 -5.33
N THR A 171 -5.93 10.59 -5.47
CA THR A 171 -6.82 10.35 -4.34
C THR A 171 -7.00 8.84 -4.16
N LEU A 172 -6.61 8.36 -2.99
CA LEU A 172 -6.70 6.97 -2.57
C LEU A 172 -7.94 6.77 -1.71
N GLY A 173 -8.75 5.79 -2.04
CA GLY A 173 -9.86 5.37 -1.18
C GLY A 173 -9.38 4.72 0.12
N CYS A 174 -10.32 4.37 0.97
CA CYS A 174 -10.06 3.70 2.24
C CYS A 174 -9.24 2.43 2.05
N GLY A 175 -8.06 2.36 2.69
CA GLY A 175 -7.14 1.22 2.62
C GLY A 175 -6.58 0.91 1.24
N GLU A 176 -6.79 1.80 0.27
CA GLU A 176 -6.26 1.68 -1.08
C GLU A 176 -4.77 1.99 -1.11
N GLY A 177 -4.04 1.26 -1.94
CA GLY A 177 -2.64 1.55 -2.24
C GLY A 177 -2.37 1.58 -3.74
N VAL A 178 -1.26 2.18 -4.10
CA VAL A 178 -0.74 2.28 -5.48
C VAL A 178 0.75 2.02 -5.51
N PHE A 179 1.24 1.57 -6.67
CA PHE A 179 2.68 1.47 -6.95
C PHE A 179 3.02 2.39 -8.11
N LEU A 180 4.01 3.25 -7.91
CA LEU A 180 4.36 4.36 -8.79
C LEU A 180 5.80 4.20 -9.27
N ILE A 181 6.01 4.26 -10.58
CA ILE A 181 7.34 4.29 -11.19
C ILE A 181 7.46 5.62 -11.94
N PRO A 182 8.22 6.60 -11.40
CA PRO A 182 8.44 7.88 -12.07
C PRO A 182 9.40 7.72 -13.24
N TYR A 183 9.18 8.46 -14.33
CA TYR A 183 10.08 8.50 -15.49
C TYR A 183 9.93 9.81 -16.27
N ARG A 184 10.89 10.08 -17.14
CA ARG A 184 10.80 11.16 -18.13
C ARG A 184 10.15 10.63 -19.41
N SER A 185 9.15 11.33 -19.91
CA SER A 185 8.51 11.05 -21.21
C SER A 185 9.35 11.55 -22.39
#